data_b4e37a370373db467c280ee871d22170
#
_entry.id   b4e37a370373db467c280ee871d22170
#
_cell.length_a   1.000
_cell.length_b   1.000
_cell.length_c   1.000
_cell.angle_alpha   90.00
_cell.angle_beta   90.00
_cell.angle_gamma   90.00
#
_symmetry.space_group_name_H-M   'P 1'
#
loop_
_entity.id
_entity.type
_entity.pdbx_description
1 polymer ?
#
loop_
_entity_poly.entity_id
_entity_poly.type
_entity_poly.pdbx_seq_one_letter_code
_entity_poly.pdbx_strand_id
1 'polypeptide(L)'
;MHERYPVNGGLAQLIVDQFPTGFMGYGIDVGASDGFSVNTTWVLEKHHRWTILSVEPNPEFHADLVKERAWVEKCACDSKPAESKTFHINLDNHEAYSALRPAMDYIEREQHEGIKTNKWGRIQVKVRTIDQLLEKWAFPRLDLLCIDVEGNEIDVLKGCDLKKWKPEMIILESWDKGTADEYLKQFGYTRVARHVYNDCYLLGVPEDK
;
A
#
# COMPACT_ATOMS: atom_id res chain seq x y z
N MET A 1 16.97 19.52 -16.60
CA MET A 1 16.80 18.34 -15.71
C MET A 1 15.45 17.75 -16.09
N HIS A 2 15.40 16.52 -16.57
CA HIS A 2 14.12 15.83 -16.75
C HIS A 2 13.61 15.50 -15.35
N GLU A 3 12.44 16.03 -14.99
CA GLU A 3 11.76 15.61 -13.76
C GLU A 3 11.49 14.11 -13.86
N ARG A 4 11.90 13.35 -12.82
CA ARG A 4 11.58 11.94 -12.70
C ARG A 4 10.15 11.83 -12.16
N TYR A 5 9.32 11.06 -12.82
CA TYR A 5 7.98 10.71 -12.36
C TYR A 5 7.86 9.19 -12.24
N PRO A 6 7.21 8.69 -11.17
CA PRO A 6 6.95 7.26 -11.02
C PRO A 6 5.96 6.77 -12.09
N VAL A 7 6.01 5.48 -12.38
CA VAL A 7 5.18 4.84 -13.41
C VAL A 7 3.68 4.98 -13.11
N ASN A 8 3.28 5.02 -11.84
CA ASN A 8 1.88 5.12 -11.39
C ASN A 8 1.31 6.56 -11.39
N GLY A 9 1.85 7.47 -12.19
CA GLY A 9 1.40 8.87 -12.22
C GLY A 9 -0.11 9.06 -12.48
N GLY A 10 -0.75 8.16 -13.23
CA GLY A 10 -2.21 8.19 -13.43
C GLY A 10 -3.02 7.94 -12.16
N LEU A 11 -2.57 7.01 -11.32
CA LEU A 11 -3.21 6.74 -10.02
C LEU A 11 -2.97 7.89 -9.03
N ALA A 12 -1.76 8.47 -9.02
CA ALA A 12 -1.48 9.66 -8.23
C ALA A 12 -2.37 10.84 -8.62
N GLN A 13 -2.67 11.01 -9.91
CA GLN A 13 -3.58 12.06 -10.38
C GLN A 13 -5.01 11.84 -9.87
N LEU A 14 -5.52 10.61 -9.84
CA LEU A 14 -6.83 10.29 -9.25
C LEU A 14 -6.91 10.72 -7.78
N ILE A 15 -5.83 10.51 -7.02
CA ILE A 15 -5.79 10.96 -5.62
C ILE A 15 -5.82 12.49 -5.55
N VAL A 16 -4.99 13.16 -6.35
CA VAL A 16 -4.92 14.64 -6.36
C VAL A 16 -6.29 15.24 -6.72
N ASP A 17 -6.99 14.66 -7.68
CA ASP A 17 -8.30 15.15 -8.14
C ASP A 17 -9.41 14.95 -7.10
N GLN A 18 -9.24 13.96 -6.19
CA GLN A 18 -10.19 13.70 -5.10
C GLN A 18 -10.15 14.77 -4.03
N PHE A 19 -8.99 15.39 -3.77
CA PHE A 19 -8.81 16.35 -2.69
C PHE A 19 -8.78 17.80 -3.21
N PRO A 20 -9.17 18.80 -2.38
CA PRO A 20 -9.13 20.20 -2.78
C PRO A 20 -7.72 20.65 -3.15
N THR A 21 -7.60 21.56 -4.12
CA THR A 21 -6.31 22.15 -4.52
C THR A 21 -5.57 22.72 -3.30
N GLY A 22 -4.32 22.31 -3.12
CA GLY A 22 -3.49 22.73 -1.98
C GLY A 22 -3.76 21.98 -0.68
N PHE A 23 -4.58 20.93 -0.71
CA PHE A 23 -4.80 20.06 0.44
C PHE A 23 -3.48 19.38 0.86
N MET A 24 -3.18 19.46 2.15
CA MET A 24 -2.01 18.82 2.76
C MET A 24 -2.49 17.61 3.58
N GLY A 25 -2.53 16.46 2.94
CA GLY A 25 -3.05 15.24 3.55
C GLY A 25 -2.03 14.47 4.38
N TYR A 26 -2.57 13.53 5.13
CA TYR A 26 -1.81 12.50 5.86
C TYR A 26 -2.13 11.14 5.27
N GLY A 27 -1.12 10.43 4.81
CA GLY A 27 -1.29 9.11 4.21
C GLY A 27 -0.31 8.08 4.77
N ILE A 28 -0.67 6.81 4.62
CA ILE A 28 0.22 5.68 4.84
C ILE A 28 0.28 4.85 3.55
N ASP A 29 1.48 4.41 3.21
CA ASP A 29 1.82 3.65 2.01
C ASP A 29 2.47 2.33 2.46
N VAL A 30 1.70 1.26 2.42
CA VAL A 30 2.11 -0.07 2.90
C VAL A 30 2.50 -0.94 1.71
N GLY A 31 3.78 -1.32 1.65
CA GLY A 31 4.43 -1.92 0.50
C GLY A 31 5.08 -0.86 -0.39
N ALA A 32 5.81 0.08 0.25
CA ALA A 32 6.35 1.26 -0.44
C ALA A 32 7.52 0.97 -1.38
N SER A 33 8.09 -0.24 -1.37
CA SER A 33 9.23 -0.67 -2.20
C SER A 33 10.41 0.31 -2.08
N ASP A 34 11.02 0.72 -3.20
CA ASP A 34 12.10 1.72 -3.25
C ASP A 34 11.62 3.17 -2.97
N GLY A 35 10.31 3.36 -2.79
CA GLY A 35 9.67 4.65 -2.54
C GLY A 35 9.46 5.53 -3.76
N PHE A 36 9.86 5.09 -4.97
CA PHE A 36 9.79 5.89 -6.20
C PHE A 36 9.28 5.13 -7.42
N SER A 37 9.89 4.00 -7.82
CA SER A 37 9.80 3.46 -9.19
C SER A 37 8.37 3.12 -9.63
N VAL A 38 7.60 2.43 -8.80
CA VAL A 38 6.19 2.05 -9.04
C VAL A 38 5.33 2.56 -7.88
N ASN A 39 5.62 3.78 -7.41
CA ASN A 39 5.02 4.29 -6.20
C ASN A 39 3.94 5.35 -6.48
N THR A 40 2.75 5.13 -5.94
CA THR A 40 1.58 6.01 -6.13
C THR A 40 1.67 7.29 -5.30
N THR A 41 2.26 7.22 -4.10
CA THR A 41 2.22 8.31 -3.11
C THR A 41 3.42 9.26 -3.17
N TRP A 42 4.46 8.92 -3.93
CA TRP A 42 5.66 9.75 -4.06
C TRP A 42 5.35 11.18 -4.53
N VAL A 43 4.51 11.31 -5.56
CA VAL A 43 4.08 12.61 -6.10
C VAL A 43 3.37 13.46 -5.05
N LEU A 44 2.55 12.84 -4.20
CA LEU A 44 1.83 13.54 -3.13
C LEU A 44 2.80 14.17 -2.13
N GLU A 45 3.83 13.42 -1.72
CA GLU A 45 4.85 13.93 -0.79
C GLU A 45 5.71 15.03 -1.44
N LYS A 46 6.19 14.81 -2.68
CA LYS A 46 7.16 15.73 -3.32
C LYS A 46 6.52 16.99 -3.90
N HIS A 47 5.31 16.89 -4.44
CA HIS A 47 4.70 18.00 -5.19
C HIS A 47 3.44 18.56 -4.53
N HIS A 48 2.80 17.80 -3.63
CA HIS A 48 1.53 18.22 -3.00
C HIS A 48 1.62 18.42 -1.49
N ARG A 49 2.82 18.35 -0.89
CA ARG A 49 3.09 18.63 0.52
C ARG A 49 2.33 17.71 1.50
N TRP A 50 2.05 16.48 1.07
CA TRP A 50 1.48 15.47 1.94
C TRP A 50 2.51 14.92 2.91
N THR A 51 2.06 14.50 4.06
CA THR A 51 2.86 13.70 5.00
C THR A 51 2.52 12.24 4.76
N ILE A 52 3.47 11.47 4.23
CA ILE A 52 3.28 10.06 3.90
C ILE A 52 4.22 9.20 4.74
N LEU A 53 3.67 8.25 5.49
CA LEU A 53 4.44 7.21 6.15
C LEU A 53 4.59 6.02 5.19
N SER A 54 5.81 5.77 4.74
CA SER A 54 6.15 4.67 3.85
C SER A 54 6.61 3.45 4.66
N VAL A 55 5.97 2.31 4.43
CA VAL A 55 6.20 1.08 5.18
C VAL A 55 6.68 -0.01 4.23
N GLU A 56 7.89 -0.57 4.50
CA GLU A 56 8.50 -1.59 3.65
C GLU A 56 9.30 -2.61 4.48
N PRO A 57 8.95 -3.90 4.43
CA PRO A 57 9.67 -4.93 5.15
C PRO A 57 10.96 -5.41 4.48
N ASN A 58 11.06 -5.34 3.14
CA ASN A 58 12.21 -5.87 2.41
C ASN A 58 13.44 -4.97 2.55
N PRO A 59 14.56 -5.47 3.17
CA PRO A 59 15.76 -4.66 3.38
C PRO A 59 16.45 -4.24 2.09
N GLU A 60 16.24 -4.93 0.97
CA GLU A 60 16.83 -4.58 -0.33
C GLU A 60 16.41 -3.17 -0.78
N PHE A 61 15.19 -2.76 -0.45
CA PHE A 61 14.67 -1.44 -0.80
C PHE A 61 15.05 -0.32 0.20
N HIS A 62 15.46 -0.66 1.43
CA HIS A 62 15.59 0.33 2.49
C HIS A 62 16.60 1.45 2.19
N ALA A 63 17.67 1.15 1.45
CA ALA A 63 18.70 2.14 1.13
C ALA A 63 18.16 3.24 0.19
N ASP A 64 17.33 2.87 -0.78
CA ASP A 64 16.72 3.81 -1.72
C ASP A 64 15.48 4.45 -1.13
N LEU A 65 14.65 3.70 -0.43
CA LEU A 65 13.46 4.20 0.24
C LEU A 65 13.77 5.40 1.18
N VAL A 66 14.82 5.32 2.01
CA VAL A 66 15.19 6.42 2.93
C VAL A 66 15.80 7.63 2.23
N LYS A 67 16.23 7.52 0.98
CA LYS A 67 16.65 8.68 0.16
C LYS A 67 15.44 9.39 -0.46
N GLU A 68 14.43 8.61 -0.84
CA GLU A 68 13.26 9.11 -1.55
C GLU A 68 12.16 9.59 -0.59
N ARG A 69 12.04 9.05 0.63
CA ARG A 69 10.91 9.28 1.54
C ARG A 69 11.35 9.85 2.88
N ALA A 70 10.54 10.79 3.41
CA ALA A 70 10.85 11.46 4.68
C ALA A 70 10.51 10.60 5.90
N TRP A 71 9.38 9.88 5.86
CA TRP A 71 8.90 9.05 6.96
C TRP A 71 8.87 7.59 6.54
N VAL A 72 9.70 6.75 7.19
CA VAL A 72 9.92 5.36 6.81
C VAL A 72 9.83 4.43 8.00
N GLU A 73 9.05 3.34 7.85
CA GLU A 73 9.02 2.20 8.78
C GLU A 73 9.50 0.93 8.08
N LYS A 74 10.45 0.24 8.71
CA LYS A 74 11.07 -0.98 8.20
C LYS A 74 10.43 -2.21 8.84
N CYS A 75 9.17 -2.46 8.49
CA CYS A 75 8.39 -3.58 8.99
C CYS A 75 7.33 -3.99 7.97
N ALA A 76 6.72 -5.16 8.17
CA ALA A 76 5.48 -5.53 7.47
C ALA A 76 4.26 -5.05 8.25
N CYS A 77 3.10 -4.98 7.57
CA CYS A 77 1.81 -4.79 8.20
C CYS A 77 0.97 -6.08 8.16
N ASP A 78 0.17 -6.29 9.22
CA ASP A 78 -0.80 -7.39 9.30
C ASP A 78 -1.89 -7.01 10.33
N SER A 79 -2.92 -7.84 10.45
CA SER A 79 -4.01 -7.71 11.44
C SER A 79 -3.56 -7.81 12.89
N LYS A 80 -2.42 -8.44 13.15
CA LYS A 80 -1.81 -8.60 14.49
C LYS A 80 -0.31 -8.34 14.44
N PRO A 81 0.24 -7.64 15.44
CA PRO A 81 1.67 -7.39 15.50
C PRO A 81 2.46 -8.66 15.87
N ALA A 82 3.72 -8.71 15.44
CA ALA A 82 4.69 -9.72 15.85
C ALA A 82 6.10 -9.14 15.85
N GLU A 83 6.94 -9.55 16.80
CA GLU A 83 8.34 -9.13 16.82
C GLU A 83 9.18 -9.85 15.74
N SER A 84 8.72 -11.02 15.30
CA SER A 84 9.36 -11.78 14.24
C SER A 84 8.34 -12.62 13.49
N LYS A 85 8.28 -12.46 12.17
CA LYS A 85 7.47 -13.28 11.25
C LYS A 85 8.28 -13.52 9.98
N THR A 86 8.12 -14.71 9.40
CA THR A 86 8.78 -15.02 8.13
C THR A 86 8.19 -14.17 7.01
N PHE A 87 9.07 -13.49 6.27
CA PHE A 87 8.77 -12.77 5.06
C PHE A 87 9.48 -13.45 3.88
N HIS A 88 8.78 -13.66 2.80
CA HIS A 88 9.27 -14.35 1.61
C HIS A 88 9.73 -13.31 0.59
N ILE A 89 11.01 -13.37 0.22
CA ILE A 89 11.63 -12.49 -0.79
C ILE A 89 11.70 -13.24 -2.10
N ASN A 90 11.23 -12.62 -3.15
CA ASN A 90 11.46 -13.09 -4.50
C ASN A 90 12.88 -12.74 -4.94
N LEU A 91 13.66 -13.75 -5.34
CA LEU A 91 15.08 -13.62 -5.70
C LEU A 91 15.34 -13.60 -7.23
N ASP A 92 14.30 -13.64 -8.06
CA ASP A 92 14.41 -13.72 -9.52
C ASP A 92 14.28 -12.35 -10.21
N ASN A 93 14.88 -11.30 -9.65
CA ASN A 93 14.84 -9.90 -10.11
C ASN A 93 13.43 -9.25 -10.04
N HIS A 94 12.58 -9.78 -9.19
CA HIS A 94 11.24 -9.28 -8.94
C HIS A 94 10.99 -9.07 -7.44
N GLU A 95 11.97 -8.44 -6.75
CA GLU A 95 11.95 -8.22 -5.29
C GLU A 95 10.66 -7.53 -4.83
N ALA A 96 10.01 -6.77 -5.72
CA ALA A 96 8.73 -6.12 -5.46
C ALA A 96 7.61 -7.12 -5.14
N TYR A 97 7.65 -8.32 -5.68
CA TYR A 97 6.68 -9.39 -5.43
C TYR A 97 6.97 -10.20 -4.16
N SER A 98 7.42 -9.56 -3.11
CA SER A 98 7.79 -10.20 -1.85
C SER A 98 6.65 -10.05 -0.83
N ALA A 99 6.33 -11.10 -0.06
CA ALA A 99 5.13 -11.13 0.78
C ALA A 99 5.31 -11.85 2.12
N LEU A 100 4.46 -11.50 3.10
CA LEU A 100 4.33 -12.28 4.35
C LEU A 100 3.76 -13.68 4.10
N ARG A 101 2.89 -13.81 3.12
CA ARG A 101 2.33 -15.07 2.64
C ARG A 101 2.38 -15.02 1.13
N PRO A 102 3.29 -15.78 0.48
CA PRO A 102 3.19 -15.92 -0.97
C PRO A 102 1.83 -16.56 -1.24
N ALA A 103 0.96 -15.82 -1.89
CA ALA A 103 -0.34 -16.31 -2.24
C ALA A 103 -0.18 -17.55 -3.14
N MET A 104 -0.99 -18.58 -2.93
CA MET A 104 -1.08 -19.70 -3.89
C MET A 104 -1.43 -19.18 -5.30
N ASP A 105 -2.09 -18.04 -5.37
CA ASP A 105 -2.44 -17.29 -6.58
C ASP A 105 -1.23 -16.72 -7.33
N TYR A 106 -0.05 -16.71 -6.71
CA TYR A 106 1.20 -16.32 -7.36
C TYR A 106 1.51 -17.19 -8.57
N ILE A 107 1.18 -18.49 -8.50
CA ILE A 107 1.33 -19.42 -9.62
C ILE A 107 0.39 -19.04 -10.77
N GLU A 108 -0.80 -18.54 -10.46
CA GLU A 108 -1.75 -18.04 -11.47
C GLU A 108 -1.31 -16.69 -12.05
N ARG A 109 -0.72 -15.80 -11.22
CA ARG A 109 -0.08 -14.56 -11.69
C ARG A 109 1.09 -14.84 -12.63
N GLU A 110 1.97 -15.79 -12.30
CA GLU A 110 3.05 -16.23 -13.18
C GLU A 110 2.53 -16.66 -14.56
N GLN A 111 1.38 -17.32 -14.62
CA GLN A 111 0.77 -17.74 -15.88
C GLN A 111 0.20 -16.56 -16.67
N HIS A 112 -0.31 -15.51 -16.00
CA HIS A 112 -0.89 -14.33 -16.66
C HIS A 112 0.16 -13.34 -17.14
N GLU A 113 1.24 -13.14 -16.40
CA GLU A 113 2.28 -12.14 -16.68
C GLU A 113 3.55 -12.74 -17.31
N GLY A 114 3.62 -14.08 -17.45
CA GLY A 114 4.81 -14.77 -17.98
C GLY A 114 6.03 -14.70 -17.05
N ILE A 115 5.84 -14.29 -15.80
CA ILE A 115 6.87 -14.18 -14.78
C ILE A 115 7.05 -15.55 -14.13
N LYS A 116 8.19 -16.17 -14.33
CA LYS A 116 8.54 -17.43 -13.66
C LYS A 116 9.41 -17.16 -12.45
N THR A 117 8.81 -17.15 -11.27
CA THR A 117 9.55 -17.05 -10.01
C THR A 117 9.83 -18.44 -9.45
N ASN A 118 11.08 -18.86 -9.53
CA ASN A 118 11.50 -20.17 -9.03
C ASN A 118 12.34 -20.12 -7.76
N LYS A 119 12.74 -18.91 -7.32
CA LYS A 119 13.66 -18.75 -6.18
C LYS A 119 13.06 -17.82 -5.13
N TRP A 120 12.81 -18.37 -3.96
CA TRP A 120 12.35 -17.64 -2.80
C TRP A 120 13.37 -17.66 -1.68
N GLY A 121 13.73 -16.49 -1.19
CA GLY A 121 14.44 -16.29 0.07
C GLY A 121 13.45 -16.17 1.22
N ARG A 122 13.96 -16.30 2.46
CA ARG A 122 13.18 -16.08 3.68
C ARG A 122 14.00 -15.24 4.65
N ILE A 123 13.39 -14.20 5.16
CA ILE A 123 13.95 -13.37 6.23
C ILE A 123 12.96 -13.26 7.38
N GLN A 124 13.44 -12.78 8.52
CA GLN A 124 12.58 -12.45 9.64
C GLN A 124 12.37 -10.94 9.68
N VAL A 125 11.11 -10.53 9.74
CA VAL A 125 10.73 -9.11 9.81
C VAL A 125 9.83 -8.85 11.03
N LYS A 126 9.88 -7.61 11.52
CA LYS A 126 8.87 -7.13 12.47
C LYS A 126 7.56 -6.91 11.76
N VAL A 127 6.45 -7.15 12.46
CA VAL A 127 5.10 -6.88 11.98
C VAL A 127 4.43 -5.89 12.92
N ARG A 128 3.76 -4.90 12.36
CA ARG A 128 2.94 -3.93 13.08
C ARG A 128 1.55 -3.85 12.47
N THR A 129 0.59 -3.38 13.24
CA THR A 129 -0.70 -2.98 12.70
C THR A 129 -0.61 -1.54 12.20
N ILE A 130 -1.48 -1.15 11.27
CA ILE A 130 -1.58 0.26 10.84
C ILE A 130 -1.84 1.17 12.04
N ASP A 131 -2.74 0.77 12.95
CA ASP A 131 -3.05 1.53 14.17
C ASP A 131 -1.79 1.84 15.00
N GLN A 132 -0.94 0.82 15.24
CA GLN A 132 0.30 1.00 15.99
C GLN A 132 1.26 1.97 15.31
N LEU A 133 1.32 1.95 13.98
CA LEU A 133 2.19 2.86 13.22
C LEU A 133 1.65 4.29 13.26
N LEU A 134 0.36 4.49 13.04
CA LEU A 134 -0.26 5.81 13.09
C LEU A 134 -0.16 6.44 14.50
N GLU A 135 -0.32 5.64 15.55
CA GLU A 135 -0.12 6.08 16.93
C GLU A 135 1.34 6.40 17.25
N LYS A 136 2.28 5.53 16.83
CA LYS A 136 3.74 5.76 17.00
C LYS A 136 4.20 7.07 16.36
N TRP A 137 3.70 7.38 15.16
CA TRP A 137 4.06 8.57 14.40
C TRP A 137 3.16 9.77 14.72
N ALA A 138 2.27 9.63 15.72
CA ALA A 138 1.37 10.69 16.19
C ALA A 138 0.56 11.33 15.03
N PHE A 139 0.02 10.51 14.14
CA PHE A 139 -0.83 10.99 13.05
C PHE A 139 -2.07 11.70 13.61
N PRO A 140 -2.37 12.93 13.21
CA PRO A 140 -3.56 13.64 13.69
C PRO A 140 -4.84 13.11 13.05
N ARG A 141 -4.74 12.54 11.86
CA ARG A 141 -5.80 11.92 11.04
C ARG A 141 -5.18 11.04 9.98
N LEU A 142 -5.99 10.30 9.26
CA LEU A 142 -5.61 9.54 8.07
C LEU A 142 -6.54 9.94 6.94
N ASP A 143 -6.00 10.51 5.85
CA ASP A 143 -6.79 10.91 4.69
C ASP A 143 -6.70 9.88 3.56
N LEU A 144 -5.54 9.20 3.45
CA LEU A 144 -5.25 8.20 2.41
C LEU A 144 -4.61 6.96 3.01
N LEU A 145 -5.13 5.79 2.63
CA LEU A 145 -4.54 4.49 2.93
C LEU A 145 -4.24 3.76 1.61
N CYS A 146 -2.95 3.58 1.28
CA CYS A 146 -2.50 2.76 0.16
C CYS A 146 -1.94 1.44 0.68
N ILE A 147 -2.35 0.31 0.09
CA ILE A 147 -1.88 -1.04 0.45
C ILE A 147 -1.59 -1.82 -0.83
N ASP A 148 -0.33 -2.24 -0.95
CA ASP A 148 0.19 -3.08 -2.03
C ASP A 148 1.21 -4.03 -1.40
N VAL A 149 0.75 -5.20 -0.96
CA VAL A 149 1.54 -6.13 -0.13
C VAL A 149 1.52 -7.57 -0.65
N GLU A 150 1.11 -7.71 -1.92
CA GLU A 150 1.22 -8.96 -2.66
C GLU A 150 0.43 -10.12 -2.02
N GLY A 151 -0.87 -9.86 -1.74
CA GLY A 151 -1.85 -10.87 -1.34
C GLY A 151 -2.18 -10.93 0.16
N ASN A 152 -1.81 -9.92 0.95
CA ASN A 152 -2.17 -9.83 2.38
C ASN A 152 -2.99 -8.57 2.70
N GLU A 153 -3.57 -7.91 1.69
CA GLU A 153 -4.22 -6.59 1.78
C GLU A 153 -5.36 -6.58 2.81
N ILE A 154 -6.19 -7.61 2.82
CA ILE A 154 -7.32 -7.72 3.75
C ILE A 154 -6.86 -7.87 5.20
N ASP A 155 -5.79 -8.63 5.44
CA ASP A 155 -5.26 -8.76 6.79
C ASP A 155 -4.57 -7.46 7.25
N VAL A 156 -3.95 -6.72 6.34
CA VAL A 156 -3.43 -5.36 6.61
C VAL A 156 -4.58 -4.40 6.95
N LEU A 157 -5.67 -4.40 6.17
CA LEU A 157 -6.87 -3.61 6.45
C LEU A 157 -7.46 -3.90 7.83
N LYS A 158 -7.52 -5.18 8.25
CA LYS A 158 -7.98 -5.55 9.58
C LYS A 158 -7.08 -5.04 10.71
N GLY A 159 -5.85 -4.63 10.39
CA GLY A 159 -4.93 -3.95 11.30
C GLY A 159 -5.15 -2.46 11.44
N CYS A 160 -6.18 -1.90 10.79
CA CYS A 160 -6.59 -0.51 10.85
C CYS A 160 -8.01 -0.39 11.41
N ASP A 161 -8.20 0.38 12.45
CA ASP A 161 -9.53 0.76 12.92
C ASP A 161 -10.16 1.80 11.97
N LEU A 162 -10.82 1.30 10.93
CA LEU A 162 -11.50 2.14 9.93
C LEU A 162 -12.65 2.96 10.51
N LYS A 163 -13.18 2.65 11.71
CA LYS A 163 -14.18 3.48 12.39
C LYS A 163 -13.55 4.67 13.10
N LYS A 164 -12.31 4.51 13.57
CA LYS A 164 -11.52 5.57 14.22
C LYS A 164 -10.90 6.49 13.18
N TRP A 165 -10.12 5.94 12.26
CA TRP A 165 -9.29 6.70 11.33
C TRP A 165 -10.05 7.25 10.13
N LYS A 166 -11.01 6.50 9.59
CA LYS A 166 -11.90 6.90 8.49
C LYS A 166 -11.18 7.59 7.33
N PRO A 167 -10.13 6.98 6.74
CA PRO A 167 -9.49 7.61 5.58
C PRO A 167 -10.54 7.96 4.53
N GLU A 168 -10.44 9.13 3.91
CA GLU A 168 -11.37 9.52 2.84
C GLU A 168 -11.23 8.61 1.63
N MET A 169 -9.99 8.18 1.34
CA MET A 169 -9.67 7.30 0.22
C MET A 169 -8.82 6.11 0.67
N ILE A 170 -9.19 4.93 0.15
CA ILE A 170 -8.39 3.70 0.29
C ILE A 170 -8.04 3.21 -1.12
N ILE A 171 -6.77 2.88 -1.34
CA ILE A 171 -6.28 2.25 -2.56
C ILE A 171 -5.70 0.91 -2.19
N LEU A 172 -6.16 -0.13 -2.88
CA LEU A 172 -5.71 -1.50 -2.66
C LEU A 172 -5.26 -2.11 -3.97
N GLU A 173 -4.10 -2.75 -3.99
CA GLU A 173 -3.86 -3.75 -5.01
C GLU A 173 -4.85 -4.92 -4.80
N SER A 174 -5.58 -5.28 -5.85
CA SER A 174 -6.60 -6.32 -5.76
C SER A 174 -6.55 -7.23 -6.98
N TRP A 175 -6.21 -8.47 -6.75
CA TRP A 175 -6.29 -9.55 -7.72
C TRP A 175 -7.61 -10.33 -7.59
N ASP A 176 -8.23 -10.28 -6.42
CA ASP A 176 -9.51 -10.92 -6.12
C ASP A 176 -10.68 -9.96 -6.36
N LYS A 177 -11.70 -10.45 -7.08
CA LYS A 177 -12.87 -9.65 -7.48
C LYS A 177 -13.95 -9.71 -6.40
N GLY A 178 -13.76 -9.04 -5.25
CA GLY A 178 -14.87 -8.82 -4.37
C GLY A 178 -14.64 -8.95 -2.86
N THR A 179 -13.59 -9.62 -2.40
CA THR A 179 -13.35 -9.77 -0.95
C THR A 179 -13.13 -8.43 -0.26
N ALA A 180 -12.42 -7.51 -0.91
CA ALA A 180 -12.20 -6.17 -0.40
C ALA A 180 -13.50 -5.34 -0.42
N ASP A 181 -14.32 -5.46 -1.46
CA ASP A 181 -15.61 -4.77 -1.56
C ASP A 181 -16.52 -5.14 -0.38
N GLU A 182 -16.68 -6.45 -0.10
CA GLU A 182 -17.52 -6.93 1.01
C GLU A 182 -17.01 -6.45 2.37
N TYR A 183 -15.69 -6.44 2.56
CA TYR A 183 -15.11 -5.97 3.82
C TYR A 183 -15.28 -4.46 3.98
N LEU A 184 -14.93 -3.66 2.98
CA LEU A 184 -14.93 -2.20 3.05
C LEU A 184 -16.34 -1.61 3.07
N LYS A 185 -17.32 -2.25 2.42
CA LYS A 185 -18.74 -1.86 2.47
C LYS A 185 -19.28 -1.80 3.90
N GLN A 186 -18.81 -2.65 4.81
CA GLN A 186 -19.24 -2.65 6.22
C GLN A 186 -18.84 -1.37 6.96
N PHE A 187 -17.88 -0.62 6.42
CA PHE A 187 -17.39 0.65 6.95
C PHE A 187 -17.85 1.87 6.15
N GLY A 188 -18.72 1.66 5.16
CA GLY A 188 -19.27 2.73 4.33
C GLY A 188 -18.42 3.17 3.15
N TYR A 189 -17.47 2.32 2.71
CA TYR A 189 -16.67 2.57 1.51
C TYR A 189 -17.34 1.96 0.29
N THR A 190 -17.25 2.68 -0.82
CA THR A 190 -17.69 2.24 -2.15
C THR A 190 -16.52 2.27 -3.11
N ARG A 191 -16.35 1.23 -3.91
CA ARG A 191 -15.36 1.24 -4.98
C ARG A 191 -15.82 2.16 -6.10
N VAL A 192 -15.02 3.19 -6.39
CA VAL A 192 -15.33 4.23 -7.37
C VAL A 192 -14.52 4.13 -8.65
N ALA A 193 -13.36 3.48 -8.61
CA ALA A 193 -12.50 3.30 -9.77
C ALA A 193 -11.63 2.06 -9.63
N ARG A 194 -11.14 1.58 -10.75
CA ARG A 194 -10.06 0.59 -10.85
C ARG A 194 -9.02 1.10 -11.85
N HIS A 195 -7.78 1.16 -11.42
CA HIS A 195 -6.65 1.50 -12.27
C HIS A 195 -5.66 0.35 -12.32
N VAL A 196 -5.63 -0.36 -13.44
CA VAL A 196 -4.86 -1.61 -13.63
C VAL A 196 -5.25 -2.66 -12.56
N TYR A 197 -4.42 -2.88 -11.55
CA TYR A 197 -4.65 -3.82 -10.45
C TYR A 197 -5.05 -3.12 -9.15
N ASN A 198 -5.15 -1.79 -9.14
CA ASN A 198 -5.47 -1.00 -7.95
C ASN A 198 -6.95 -0.60 -7.93
N ASP A 199 -7.68 -1.04 -6.92
CA ASP A 199 -9.05 -0.62 -6.65
C ASP A 199 -9.05 0.62 -5.73
N CYS A 200 -9.84 1.63 -6.11
CA CYS A 200 -9.98 2.88 -5.37
C CYS A 200 -11.34 2.93 -4.68
N TYR A 201 -11.35 3.16 -3.38
CA TYR A 201 -12.53 3.24 -2.54
C TYR A 201 -12.65 4.61 -1.91
N LEU A 202 -13.87 5.15 -1.86
CA LEU A 202 -14.20 6.40 -1.17
C LEU A 202 -15.20 6.17 -0.05
N LEU A 203 -15.03 6.91 1.04
CA LEU A 203 -15.95 6.90 2.17
C LEU A 203 -17.22 7.73 1.86
N GLY A 204 -18.38 7.16 2.17
CA GLY A 204 -19.66 7.88 2.12
C GLY A 204 -20.20 8.18 0.72
N VAL A 205 -19.63 7.60 -0.34
CA VAL A 205 -20.15 7.70 -1.70
C VAL A 205 -21.19 6.61 -1.92
N PRO A 206 -22.41 6.92 -2.43
CA PRO A 206 -23.39 5.90 -2.76
C PRO A 206 -22.91 4.98 -3.88
N GLU A 207 -23.30 3.69 -3.82
CA GLU A 207 -23.14 2.82 -4.98
C GLU A 207 -23.96 3.36 -6.14
N ASP A 208 -23.35 3.61 -7.31
CA ASP A 208 -24.09 3.91 -8.52
C ASP A 208 -25.02 2.72 -8.85
N LYS A 209 -26.31 3.02 -9.05
CA LYS A 209 -27.36 2.03 -9.36
C LYS A 209 -27.29 1.58 -10.80
#